data_591fcc253be0e8abedefb899fb37a784
#
_entry.id   591fcc253be0e8abedefb899fb37a784
#
_cell.length_a   1.000
_cell.length_b   1.000
_cell.length_c   1.000
_cell.angle_alpha   90.00
_cell.angle_beta   90.00
_cell.angle_gamma   90.00
#
_symmetry.space_group_name_H-M   'P 1'
#
loop_
_entity.id
_entity.type
_entity.pdbx_description
1 polymer ?
#
loop_
_entity_poly.entity_id
_entity_poly.type
_entity_poly.pdbx_seq_one_letter_code
_entity_poly.pdbx_strand_id
1 'polypeptide(L)'
;ESFFEAHKKYLDIHIMADGSEGVEIAPPGELEEFERVEANDFYAYRGPASYRLALSPGDFLAVFPNDAHRIKMRLGGPAEVTKVVFKVRIYDD
;
A
#
# COMPACT_ATOMS: atom_id res chain seq x y z
N GLU A 1 2.10 1.29 -10.73
CA GLU A 1 1.07 0.33 -10.40
C GLU A 1 -0.30 0.93 -10.60
N SER A 2 -1.18 0.24 -11.28
CA SER A 2 -2.47 0.80 -11.68
C SER A 2 -3.64 0.28 -10.86
N PHE A 3 -3.39 -0.48 -9.80
CA PHE A 3 -4.47 -1.02 -8.99
C PHE A 3 -4.12 -0.92 -7.51
N PHE A 4 -5.16 -1.03 -6.68
CA PHE A 4 -4.97 -1.09 -5.24
C PHE A 4 -4.73 -2.53 -4.81
N GLU A 5 -3.93 -2.68 -3.77
CA GLU A 5 -3.60 -3.98 -3.20
C GLU A 5 -3.95 -3.96 -1.72
N ALA A 6 -4.50 -5.07 -1.22
CA ALA A 6 -4.81 -5.19 0.20
C ALA A 6 -4.46 -6.59 0.68
N HIS A 7 -4.30 -6.70 1.98
CA HIS A 7 -4.04 -7.95 2.67
C HIS A 7 -5.06 -8.11 3.77
N LYS A 8 -5.32 -9.34 4.20
CA LYS A 8 -6.29 -9.57 5.26
C LYS A 8 -5.65 -10.07 6.55
N LYS A 9 -4.45 -10.62 6.45
CA LYS A 9 -3.78 -11.23 7.60
C LYS A 9 -2.57 -10.45 8.08
N TYR A 10 -2.10 -9.50 7.27
CA TYR A 10 -0.87 -8.78 7.56
C TYR A 10 -1.10 -7.28 7.62
N LEU A 11 -0.31 -6.67 8.47
CA LEU A 11 -0.11 -5.24 8.51
C LEU A 11 1.23 -4.96 7.84
N ASP A 12 1.25 -4.04 6.89
CA ASP A 12 2.49 -3.64 6.23
C ASP A 12 2.93 -2.29 6.79
N ILE A 13 4.20 -2.20 7.18
CA ILE A 13 4.79 -0.93 7.61
C ILE A 13 5.82 -0.53 6.58
N HIS A 14 5.56 0.57 5.90
CA HIS A 14 6.45 1.13 4.90
C HIS A 14 7.28 2.23 5.53
N ILE A 15 8.60 2.12 5.45
CA ILE A 15 9.51 3.13 5.99
C ILE A 15 10.33 3.68 4.83
N MET A 16 10.22 4.99 4.61
CA MET A 16 10.94 5.64 3.53
C MET A 16 12.33 6.02 4.03
N ALA A 17 13.36 5.43 3.44
CA ALA A 17 14.74 5.72 3.82
C ALA A 17 15.35 6.77 2.90
N ASP A 18 15.02 6.78 1.63
CA ASP A 18 15.56 7.71 0.66
C ASP A 18 14.56 7.89 -0.47
N GLY A 19 14.47 9.11 -1.01
CA GLY A 19 13.50 9.42 -2.05
C GLY A 19 12.12 9.67 -1.47
N SER A 20 11.16 9.94 -2.35
CA SER A 20 9.79 10.23 -1.96
C SER A 20 8.82 9.47 -2.85
N GLU A 21 7.69 9.09 -2.29
CA GLU A 21 6.68 8.30 -2.97
C GLU A 21 5.29 8.83 -2.71
N GLY A 22 4.44 8.80 -3.74
CA GLY A 22 3.02 9.06 -3.56
C GLY A 22 2.28 7.75 -3.33
N VAL A 23 1.44 7.71 -2.31
CA VAL A 23 0.65 6.53 -1.97
C VAL A 23 -0.82 6.91 -1.91
N GLU A 24 -1.66 6.11 -2.53
CA GLU A 24 -3.11 6.30 -2.47
C GLU A 24 -3.71 5.22 -1.61
N ILE A 25 -4.69 5.59 -0.79
CA ILE A 25 -5.34 4.69 0.16
C ILE A 25 -6.85 4.76 -0.05
N ALA A 26 -7.51 3.61 0.08
CA ALA A 26 -8.98 3.56 0.08
C ALA A 26 -9.43 2.33 0.85
N PRO A 27 -10.61 2.41 1.51
CA PRO A 27 -11.18 1.22 2.15
C PRO A 27 -11.57 0.21 1.06
N PRO A 28 -11.24 -1.08 1.23
CA PRO A 28 -11.61 -2.07 0.21
C PRO A 28 -13.11 -2.12 -0.09
N GLY A 29 -13.96 -1.82 0.90
CA GLY A 29 -15.41 -1.83 0.69
C GLY A 29 -15.92 -0.80 -0.29
N GLU A 30 -15.11 0.21 -0.61
CA GLU A 30 -15.47 1.25 -1.58
C GLU A 30 -14.84 1.01 -2.94
N LEU A 31 -14.17 -0.12 -3.10
CA LEU A 31 -13.48 -0.48 -4.32
C LEU A 31 -14.06 -1.77 -4.89
N GLU A 32 -13.70 -2.06 -6.11
CA GLU A 32 -14.12 -3.29 -6.77
C GLU A 32 -12.96 -4.28 -6.78
N GLU A 33 -13.15 -5.44 -6.14
CA GLU A 33 -12.15 -6.50 -6.18
C GLU A 33 -12.21 -7.17 -7.54
N PHE A 34 -11.07 -7.36 -8.17
CA PHE A 34 -11.05 -8.03 -9.48
C PHE A 34 -10.11 -9.23 -9.51
N GLU A 35 -9.32 -9.43 -8.47
CA GLU A 35 -8.41 -10.57 -8.43
C GLU A 35 -8.04 -10.86 -6.99
N ARG A 36 -7.88 -12.15 -6.67
CA ARG A 36 -7.35 -12.54 -5.36
C ARG A 36 -6.54 -13.81 -5.47
N VAL A 37 -5.52 -13.91 -4.64
CA VAL A 37 -4.72 -15.12 -4.45
C VAL A 37 -4.65 -15.34 -2.95
N GLU A 38 -5.63 -16.06 -2.43
CA GLU A 38 -5.79 -16.20 -0.98
C GLU A 38 -4.58 -16.84 -0.32
N ALA A 39 -3.93 -17.78 -1.00
CA ALA A 39 -2.76 -18.44 -0.45
C ALA A 39 -1.62 -17.45 -0.19
N ASN A 40 -1.59 -16.33 -0.91
CA ASN A 40 -0.57 -15.31 -0.75
C ASN A 40 -1.08 -14.09 0.00
N ASP A 41 -2.30 -14.14 0.53
CA ASP A 41 -2.93 -13.01 1.18
C ASP A 41 -2.91 -11.78 0.29
N PHE A 42 -3.25 -11.96 -0.98
CA PHE A 42 -3.21 -10.90 -2.00
C PHE A 42 -4.61 -10.65 -2.55
N TYR A 43 -5.03 -9.40 -2.51
CA TYR A 43 -6.35 -8.98 -3.01
C TYR A 43 -6.15 -7.69 -3.79
N ALA A 44 -6.62 -7.67 -5.04
CA ALA A 44 -6.44 -6.53 -5.93
C ALA A 44 -7.78 -5.88 -6.25
N TYR A 45 -7.78 -4.56 -6.25
CA TYR A 45 -9.00 -3.76 -6.38
C TYR A 45 -8.81 -2.63 -7.36
N ARG A 46 -9.93 -2.15 -7.92
CA ARG A 46 -9.99 -0.96 -8.74
C ARG A 46 -10.92 0.04 -8.10
N GLY A 47 -10.64 1.31 -8.32
CA GLY A 47 -11.54 2.37 -7.89
C GLY A 47 -10.79 3.64 -7.55
N PRO A 48 -11.51 4.65 -7.04
CA PRO A 48 -10.92 5.93 -6.72
C PRO A 48 -10.24 5.90 -5.35
N ALA A 49 -9.22 6.72 -5.20
CA ALA A 49 -8.54 6.88 -3.93
C ALA A 49 -9.40 7.72 -2.99
N SER A 50 -9.40 7.37 -1.70
CA SER A 50 -10.01 8.20 -0.66
C SER A 50 -8.98 9.19 -0.12
N TYR A 51 -7.73 8.78 -0.04
CA TYR A 51 -6.65 9.60 0.50
C TYR A 51 -5.43 9.49 -0.38
N ARG A 52 -4.67 10.58 -0.44
CA ARG A 52 -3.37 10.60 -1.11
C ARG A 52 -2.36 11.13 -0.12
N LEU A 53 -1.24 10.41 -0.03
CA LEU A 53 -0.18 10.74 0.92
C LEU A 53 1.14 10.81 0.19
N ALA A 54 2.04 11.66 0.71
CA ALA A 54 3.40 11.72 0.23
C ALA A 54 4.31 11.24 1.35
N LEU A 55 5.15 10.24 1.06
CA LEU A 55 6.12 9.73 2.01
C LEU A 55 7.50 10.27 1.64
N SER A 56 8.15 10.90 2.59
CA SER A 56 9.49 11.46 2.43
C SER A 56 10.43 10.73 3.39
N PRO A 57 11.76 10.90 3.22
CA PRO A 57 12.70 10.22 4.10
C PRO A 57 12.41 10.47 5.57
N GLY A 58 12.35 9.40 6.35
CA GLY A 58 12.00 9.46 7.75
C GLY A 58 10.54 9.21 8.06
N ASP A 59 9.68 9.24 7.04
CA ASP A 59 8.26 8.95 7.22
C ASP A 59 8.02 7.45 7.24
N PHE A 60 6.97 7.04 7.93
CA PHE A 60 6.51 5.67 7.82
C PHE A 60 4.99 5.64 7.72
N LEU A 61 4.49 4.57 7.14
CA LEU A 61 3.05 4.38 6.95
C LEU A 61 2.69 2.94 7.30
N ALA A 62 1.75 2.79 8.22
CA ALA A 62 1.22 1.47 8.56
C ALA A 62 -0.06 1.25 7.77
N VAL A 63 -0.10 0.17 6.98
CA VAL A 63 -1.24 -0.17 6.15
C VAL A 63 -1.89 -1.40 6.75
N PHE A 64 -3.09 -1.22 7.29
CA PHE A 64 -3.84 -2.30 7.94
C PHE A 64 -4.70 -3.04 6.92
N PRO A 65 -5.28 -4.20 7.29
CA PRO A 65 -6.12 -4.94 6.36
C PRO A 65 -7.27 -4.14 5.76
N ASN A 66 -7.76 -3.12 6.47
CA ASN A 66 -8.85 -2.29 5.95
C ASN A 66 -8.36 -1.17 5.04
N ASP A 67 -7.09 -1.13 4.73
CA ASP A 67 -6.50 -0.08 3.92
C ASP A 67 -5.96 -0.68 2.64
N ALA A 68 -6.71 -0.57 1.55
CA ALA A 68 -6.16 -0.88 0.25
C ALA A 68 -5.23 0.27 -0.17
N HIS A 69 -4.10 -0.06 -0.76
CA HIS A 69 -3.10 0.96 -1.07
C HIS A 69 -2.56 0.77 -2.48
N ARG A 70 -2.15 1.87 -3.08
CA ARG A 70 -1.57 1.90 -4.42
C ARG A 70 -0.40 2.86 -4.41
N ILE A 71 0.78 2.35 -4.80
CA ILE A 71 1.94 3.20 -4.98
C ILE A 71 1.77 3.90 -6.32
N LYS A 72 1.73 5.24 -6.30
CA LYS A 72 1.35 5.96 -7.49
C LYS A 72 2.55 6.35 -8.34
N MET A 73 3.49 7.06 -7.76
CA MET A 73 4.68 7.46 -8.50
C MET A 73 5.69 8.03 -7.54
N ARG A 74 6.92 8.13 -8.03
CA ARG A 74 7.96 8.83 -7.30
C ARG A 74 7.73 10.32 -7.43
N LEU A 75 7.84 11.01 -6.32
CA LEU A 75 7.72 12.45 -6.32
C LEU A 75 9.08 13.06 -6.64
N GLY A 76 9.09 14.11 -7.44
CA GLY A 76 10.34 14.79 -7.79
C GLY A 76 11.09 14.15 -8.93
N GLY A 77 10.45 13.27 -9.70
CA GLY A 77 11.04 12.74 -10.92
C GLY A 77 11.55 11.31 -10.77
N PRO A 78 12.44 10.88 -11.64
CA PRO A 78 12.84 9.47 -11.74
C PRO A 78 13.94 9.05 -10.77
N ALA A 79 14.14 9.77 -9.67
CA ALA A 79 15.16 9.41 -8.70
C ALA A 79 14.84 8.07 -8.05
N GLU A 80 15.87 7.38 -7.59
CA GLU A 80 15.69 6.11 -6.92
C GLU A 80 15.04 6.30 -5.56
N VAL A 81 14.30 5.27 -5.15
CA VAL A 81 13.64 5.26 -3.86
C VAL A 81 14.16 4.05 -3.08
N THR A 82 14.56 4.29 -1.84
CA THR A 82 14.93 3.21 -0.93
C THR A 82 13.88 3.12 0.15
N LYS A 83 13.24 1.97 0.23
CA LYS A 83 12.14 1.76 1.16
C LYS A 83 12.27 0.40 1.81
N VAL A 84 11.93 0.34 3.10
CA VAL A 84 11.87 -0.92 3.84
C VAL A 84 10.42 -1.20 4.16
N VAL A 85 9.98 -2.43 3.90
CA VAL A 85 8.62 -2.84 4.20
C VAL A 85 8.68 -4.00 5.17
N PHE A 86 8.04 -3.83 6.34
CA PHE A 86 7.89 -4.90 7.31
C PHE A 86 6.49 -5.45 7.21
N LYS A 87 6.37 -6.78 7.16
CA LYS A 87 5.08 -7.44 7.19
C LYS A 87 4.89 -8.05 8.56
N VAL A 88 3.82 -7.64 9.24
CA VAL A 88 3.52 -8.12 10.58
C VAL A 88 2.21 -8.90 10.51
N ARG A 89 2.27 -10.18 10.88
CA ARG A 89 1.07 -10.99 10.86
C ARG A 89 0.22 -10.66 12.08
N ILE A 90 -1.04 -10.29 11.85
CA ILE A 90 -1.93 -9.89 12.92
C ILE A 90 -3.14 -10.82 13.06
N TYR A 91 -3.37 -11.71 12.09
CA TYR A 91 -4.40 -12.75 12.20
C TYR A 91 -3.79 -14.08 11.85
N ASP A 92 -4.23 -15.11 12.53
CA ASP A 92 -3.63 -16.44 12.40
C ASP A 92 -4.26 -17.30 11.31
N ASP A 93 -5.44 -16.94 10.80
CA ASP A 93 -6.09 -17.79 9.80
C ASP A 93 -6.73 -17.02 8.66
#